data_ae2b4c9e2bcfa358d7f6e9182458398e
#
_entry.id   ae2b4c9e2bcfa358d7f6e9182458398e
#
_cell.length_a   1.000
_cell.length_b   1.000
_cell.length_c   1.000
_cell.angle_alpha   90.00
_cell.angle_beta   90.00
_cell.angle_gamma   90.00
#
_symmetry.space_group_name_H-M   'P 1'
#
loop_
_entity.id
_entity.type
_entity.pdbx_description
1 polymer ?
#
loop_
_entity_poly.entity_id
_entity_poly.type
_entity_poly.pdbx_seq_one_letter_code
_entity_poly.pdbx_strand_id
1 'polypeptide(L)'
;MTKTLGVIPARMSSSRFPGKPLKNILNIPMIAHCYERAAISEACDYLVIATPDDEIMEWANSFNIPAILTSDAHERATERAAEVVSILESNGQFFEHILLLQGDEPQINPLDINKLNNAFHDFNSEFVNLVYPIDEEDMEDENVVK
;
A
#
# COMPACT_ATOMS: atom_id res chain seq x y z
N MET A 1 11.52 18.88 -7.89
CA MET A 1 10.36 17.98 -8.14
C MET A 1 10.04 17.30 -6.83
N THR A 2 8.82 17.41 -6.38
CA THR A 2 8.30 16.70 -5.19
C THR A 2 8.32 15.20 -5.44
N LYS A 3 8.92 14.44 -4.52
CA LYS A 3 9.03 12.98 -4.66
C LYS A 3 7.95 12.29 -3.85
N THR A 4 7.25 11.36 -4.47
CA THR A 4 6.20 10.55 -3.84
C THR A 4 6.70 9.14 -3.55
N LEU A 5 6.60 8.71 -2.29
CA LEU A 5 6.82 7.35 -1.84
C LEU A 5 5.50 6.59 -1.81
N GLY A 6 5.38 5.50 -2.56
CA GLY A 6 4.31 4.54 -2.44
C GLY A 6 4.66 3.46 -1.42
N VAL A 7 3.80 3.23 -0.43
CA VAL A 7 3.96 2.17 0.57
C VAL A 7 2.76 1.24 0.52
N ILE A 8 3.03 -0.06 0.34
CA ILE A 8 2.03 -1.12 0.36
C ILE A 8 2.28 -1.98 1.60
N PRO A 9 1.58 -1.73 2.72
CA PRO A 9 1.70 -2.56 3.91
C PRO A 9 1.06 -3.93 3.68
N ALA A 10 1.76 -4.99 4.09
CA ALA A 10 1.29 -6.36 4.01
C ALA A 10 1.78 -7.18 5.20
N ARG A 11 0.94 -8.07 5.73
CA ARG A 11 1.31 -9.02 6.78
C ARG A 11 0.62 -10.37 6.60
N MET A 12 1.32 -11.44 6.97
CA MET A 12 0.78 -12.80 6.91
C MET A 12 -0.28 -13.04 8.00
N SER A 13 -0.12 -12.39 9.15
CA SER A 13 -1.06 -12.49 10.27
C SER A 13 -2.36 -11.76 9.94
N SER A 14 -3.44 -12.51 9.81
CA SER A 14 -4.79 -12.00 9.65
C SER A 14 -5.74 -12.97 10.34
N SER A 15 -6.58 -12.46 11.24
CA SER A 15 -7.54 -13.29 11.97
C SER A 15 -8.60 -13.93 11.05
N ARG A 16 -9.01 -13.23 10.00
CA ARG A 16 -10.05 -13.68 9.05
C ARG A 16 -9.49 -14.55 7.94
N PHE A 17 -8.30 -14.27 7.45
CA PHE A 17 -7.68 -15.02 6.33
C PHE A 17 -6.14 -15.01 6.44
N PRO A 18 -5.53 -15.95 7.22
CA PRO A 18 -4.09 -16.06 7.36
C PRO A 18 -3.39 -16.30 6.01
N GLY A 19 -2.26 -15.61 5.81
CA GLY A 19 -1.47 -15.73 4.58
C GLY A 19 -2.09 -15.06 3.35
N LYS A 20 -3.12 -14.23 3.54
CA LYS A 20 -3.86 -13.54 2.48
C LYS A 20 -2.96 -12.87 1.42
N PRO A 21 -1.87 -12.14 1.74
CA PRO A 21 -1.04 -11.47 0.74
C PRO A 21 -0.42 -12.40 -0.30
N LEU A 22 -0.04 -13.61 0.11
CA LEU A 22 0.59 -14.60 -0.76
C LEU A 22 -0.39 -15.63 -1.36
N LYS A 23 -1.70 -15.47 -1.12
CA LYS A 23 -2.72 -16.30 -1.77
C LYS A 23 -2.92 -15.88 -3.23
N ASN A 24 -2.98 -16.88 -4.10
CA ASN A 24 -3.09 -16.64 -5.53
C ASN A 24 -4.51 -16.22 -5.95
N ILE A 25 -4.56 -15.19 -6.78
CA ILE A 25 -5.70 -14.79 -7.61
C ILE A 25 -5.24 -15.01 -9.06
N LEU A 26 -5.88 -15.91 -9.80
CA LEU A 26 -5.48 -16.26 -11.17
C LEU A 26 -4.00 -16.67 -11.29
N ASN A 27 -3.50 -17.47 -10.34
CA ASN A 27 -2.12 -17.96 -10.23
C ASN A 27 -1.05 -16.89 -9.89
N ILE A 28 -1.44 -15.69 -9.50
CA ILE A 28 -0.55 -14.60 -9.09
C ILE A 28 -0.91 -14.23 -7.65
N PRO A 29 0.05 -14.08 -6.72
CA PRO A 29 -0.21 -13.65 -5.35
C PRO A 29 -0.99 -12.32 -5.29
N MET A 30 -1.91 -12.20 -4.34
CA MET A 30 -2.73 -10.99 -4.20
C MET A 30 -1.88 -9.73 -4.08
N ILE A 31 -0.80 -9.77 -3.32
CA ILE A 31 0.10 -8.61 -3.15
C ILE A 31 0.76 -8.19 -4.47
N ALA A 32 1.01 -9.13 -5.39
CA ALA A 32 1.54 -8.80 -6.70
C ALA A 32 0.55 -7.99 -7.54
N HIS A 33 -0.74 -8.32 -7.47
CA HIS A 33 -1.77 -7.51 -8.13
C HIS A 33 -1.81 -6.09 -7.59
N CYS A 34 -1.71 -5.92 -6.27
CA CYS A 34 -1.68 -4.59 -5.65
C CYS A 34 -0.44 -3.80 -6.10
N TYR A 35 0.74 -4.45 -6.06
CA TYR A 35 2.00 -3.83 -6.47
C TYR A 35 2.00 -3.42 -7.95
N GLU A 36 1.63 -4.32 -8.85
CA GLU A 36 1.64 -4.06 -10.30
C GLU A 36 0.67 -2.94 -10.68
N ARG A 37 -0.52 -2.89 -10.07
CA ARG A 37 -1.46 -1.80 -10.32
C ARG A 37 -0.95 -0.45 -9.83
N ALA A 38 -0.28 -0.44 -8.69
CA ALA A 38 0.38 0.76 -8.20
C ALA A 38 1.55 1.18 -9.10
N ALA A 39 2.36 0.23 -9.58
CA ALA A 39 3.46 0.51 -10.49
C ALA A 39 2.99 1.05 -11.84
N ILE A 40 1.90 0.49 -12.40
CA ILE A 40 1.30 0.97 -13.66
C ILE A 40 0.78 2.41 -13.55
N SER A 41 0.38 2.86 -12.35
CA SER A 41 -0.12 4.23 -12.17
C SER A 41 0.95 5.30 -12.40
N GLU A 42 2.23 4.94 -12.20
CA GLU A 42 3.36 5.90 -12.27
C GLU A 42 3.23 7.08 -11.26
N ALA A 43 2.37 6.94 -10.26
CA ALA A 43 2.11 7.97 -9.26
C ALA A 43 3.24 8.10 -8.22
N CYS A 44 4.12 7.11 -8.13
CA CYS A 44 5.19 7.03 -7.13
C CYS A 44 6.56 7.08 -7.79
N ASP A 45 7.47 7.88 -7.25
CA ASP A 45 8.90 7.87 -7.63
C ASP A 45 9.63 6.64 -7.06
N TYR A 46 9.14 6.13 -5.94
CA TYR A 46 9.59 4.89 -5.34
C TYR A 46 8.40 4.14 -4.74
N LEU A 47 8.27 2.87 -5.06
CA LEU A 47 7.18 2.00 -4.59
C LEU A 47 7.77 0.83 -3.83
N VAL A 48 7.27 0.56 -2.62
CA VAL A 48 7.83 -0.46 -1.74
C VAL A 48 6.74 -1.23 -0.99
N ILE A 49 6.94 -2.53 -0.80
CA ILE A 49 6.15 -3.35 0.11
C ILE A 49 6.75 -3.23 1.52
N ALA A 50 5.90 -2.99 2.52
CA ALA A 50 6.30 -2.91 3.92
C ALA A 50 5.71 -4.09 4.69
N THR A 51 6.55 -4.93 5.28
CA THR A 51 6.11 -6.17 5.92
C THR A 51 6.96 -6.55 7.13
N PRO A 52 6.38 -7.18 8.17
CA PRO A 52 7.14 -7.80 9.25
C PRO A 52 7.54 -9.25 8.93
N ASP A 53 7.09 -9.81 7.80
CA ASP A 53 7.13 -11.24 7.53
C ASP A 53 8.22 -11.61 6.53
N ASP A 54 9.13 -12.51 6.92
CA ASP A 54 10.22 -13.00 6.08
C ASP A 54 9.69 -13.67 4.80
N GLU A 55 8.56 -14.36 4.86
CA GLU A 55 7.95 -15.01 3.70
C GLU A 55 7.58 -14.02 2.58
N ILE A 56 7.06 -12.85 2.97
CA ILE A 56 6.76 -11.78 2.00
C ILE A 56 8.05 -11.16 1.47
N MET A 57 9.06 -10.98 2.34
CA MET A 57 10.38 -10.48 1.93
C MET A 57 11.06 -11.43 0.92
N GLU A 58 11.06 -12.73 1.20
CA GLU A 58 11.63 -13.76 0.31
C GLU A 58 10.92 -13.76 -1.05
N TRP A 59 9.57 -13.72 -1.02
CA TRP A 59 8.79 -13.63 -2.24
C TRP A 59 9.13 -12.35 -3.04
N ALA A 60 9.12 -11.19 -2.42
CA ALA A 60 9.42 -9.92 -3.09
C ALA A 60 10.83 -9.92 -3.70
N ASN A 61 11.83 -10.41 -2.96
CA ASN A 61 13.20 -10.52 -3.43
C ASN A 61 13.33 -11.45 -4.65
N SER A 62 12.57 -12.55 -4.69
CA SER A 62 12.58 -13.50 -5.82
C SER A 62 12.09 -12.89 -7.14
N PHE A 63 11.29 -11.83 -7.05
CA PHE A 63 10.78 -11.08 -8.21
C PHE A 63 11.42 -9.69 -8.39
N ASN A 64 12.47 -9.38 -7.63
CA ASN A 64 13.12 -8.05 -7.61
C ASN A 64 12.14 -6.89 -7.29
N ILE A 65 11.15 -7.16 -6.47
CA ILE A 65 10.21 -6.14 -5.97
C ILE A 65 10.82 -5.49 -4.73
N PRO A 66 10.90 -4.15 -4.66
CA PRO A 66 11.37 -3.47 -3.47
C PRO A 66 10.50 -3.79 -2.24
N ALA A 67 11.14 -4.25 -1.18
CA ALA A 67 10.47 -4.54 0.08
C ALA A 67 11.34 -4.11 1.27
N ILE A 68 10.71 -3.66 2.34
CA ILE A 68 11.36 -3.24 3.58
C ILE A 68 10.77 -4.06 4.73
N LEU A 69 11.66 -4.69 5.49
CA LEU A 69 11.29 -5.37 6.73
C LEU A 69 11.01 -4.31 7.81
N THR A 70 9.85 -4.43 8.44
CA THR A 70 9.37 -3.50 9.47
C THR A 70 9.03 -4.26 10.75
N SER A 71 8.88 -3.53 11.85
CA SER A 71 8.50 -4.13 13.13
C SER A 71 7.15 -4.86 13.06
N ASP A 72 7.05 -6.00 13.75
CA ASP A 72 5.79 -6.72 13.95
C ASP A 72 4.86 -6.03 14.97
N ALA A 73 5.38 -5.08 15.75
CA ALA A 73 4.62 -4.36 16.77
C ALA A 73 3.56 -3.40 16.21
N HIS A 74 3.61 -3.07 14.92
CA HIS A 74 2.64 -2.14 14.32
C HIS A 74 1.28 -2.77 14.13
N GLU A 75 0.27 -2.14 14.70
CA GLU A 75 -1.12 -2.54 14.51
C GLU A 75 -1.76 -1.88 13.28
N ARG A 76 -1.29 -0.67 12.93
CA ARG A 76 -1.87 0.14 11.85
C ARG A 76 -0.94 0.24 10.65
N ALA A 77 -1.54 0.31 9.47
CA ALA A 77 -0.84 0.52 8.20
C ALA A 77 -0.02 1.84 8.19
N THR A 78 -0.55 2.90 8.80
CA THR A 78 0.11 4.20 8.91
C THR A 78 1.37 4.18 9.76
N GLU A 79 1.39 3.41 10.85
CA GLU A 79 2.57 3.23 11.71
C GLU A 79 3.69 2.52 10.93
N ARG A 80 3.33 1.50 10.17
CA ARG A 80 4.25 0.76 9.31
C ARG A 80 4.83 1.64 8.21
N ALA A 81 4.00 2.48 7.60
CA ALA A 81 4.46 3.45 6.61
C ALA A 81 5.42 4.48 7.20
N ALA A 82 5.15 4.96 8.42
CA ALA A 82 6.04 5.88 9.12
C ALA A 82 7.42 5.26 9.43
N GLU A 83 7.47 3.98 9.79
CA GLU A 83 8.75 3.27 9.95
C GLU A 83 9.51 3.18 8.63
N VAL A 84 8.84 2.86 7.51
CA VAL A 84 9.47 2.85 6.18
C VAL A 84 10.09 4.21 5.86
N VAL A 85 9.38 5.30 6.10
CA VAL A 85 9.92 6.66 5.91
C VAL A 85 11.19 6.85 6.73
N SER A 86 11.16 6.51 8.02
CA SER A 86 12.32 6.65 8.91
C SER A 86 13.53 5.83 8.46
N ILE A 87 13.30 4.61 7.96
CA ILE A 87 14.36 3.75 7.40
C ILE A 87 14.97 4.38 6.15
N LEU A 88 14.12 4.86 5.23
CA LEU A 88 14.58 5.47 3.98
C LEU A 88 15.33 6.79 4.23
N GLU A 89 14.85 7.64 5.15
CA GLU A 89 15.52 8.86 5.54
C GLU A 89 16.89 8.60 6.17
N SER A 90 17.01 7.56 7.00
CA SER A 90 18.28 7.16 7.58
C SER A 90 19.32 6.73 6.53
N ASN A 91 18.84 6.29 5.36
CA ASN A 91 19.65 5.95 4.20
C ASN A 91 19.84 7.12 3.21
N GLY A 92 19.40 8.33 3.58
CA GLY A 92 19.53 9.54 2.77
C GLY A 92 18.51 9.68 1.65
N GLN A 93 17.42 8.93 1.69
CA GLN A 93 16.32 8.99 0.73
C GLN A 93 15.15 9.76 1.35
N PHE A 94 14.80 10.89 0.76
CA PHE A 94 13.76 11.79 1.27
C PHE A 94 12.61 11.89 0.29
N PHE A 95 11.40 11.86 0.82
CA PHE A 95 10.15 11.98 0.07
C PHE A 95 9.28 13.06 0.72
N GLU A 96 8.58 13.83 -0.08
CA GLU A 96 7.71 14.90 0.39
C GLU A 96 6.28 14.41 0.59
N HIS A 97 5.90 13.40 -0.20
CA HIS A 97 4.56 12.82 -0.16
C HIS A 97 4.62 11.31 0.07
N ILE A 98 3.66 10.82 0.85
CA ILE A 98 3.49 9.39 1.11
C ILE A 98 2.13 8.95 0.58
N LEU A 99 2.14 8.01 -0.35
CA LEU A 99 0.95 7.37 -0.88
C LEU A 99 0.80 5.99 -0.22
N LEU A 100 -0.14 5.90 0.72
CA LEU A 100 -0.44 4.64 1.39
C LEU A 100 -1.44 3.84 0.56
N LEU A 101 -1.02 2.69 0.04
CA LEU A 101 -1.81 1.80 -0.79
C LEU A 101 -2.16 0.53 -0.03
N GLN A 102 -3.42 0.15 0.00
CA GLN A 102 -3.84 -1.04 0.72
C GLN A 102 -3.33 -2.32 0.04
N GLY A 103 -2.64 -3.18 0.81
CA GLY A 103 -2.09 -4.45 0.32
C GLY A 103 -3.15 -5.55 0.06
N ASP A 104 -4.42 -5.22 0.26
CA ASP A 104 -5.55 -6.12 0.02
C ASP A 104 -6.61 -5.56 -0.95
N GLU A 105 -6.21 -4.57 -1.77
CA GLU A 105 -7.00 -3.98 -2.85
C GLU A 105 -6.47 -4.41 -4.24
N PRO A 106 -6.58 -5.70 -4.61
CA PRO A 106 -5.99 -6.23 -5.86
C PRO A 106 -6.67 -5.71 -7.13
N GLN A 107 -7.79 -5.01 -7.01
CA GLN A 107 -8.55 -4.45 -8.12
C GLN A 107 -8.52 -2.93 -8.19
N ILE A 108 -7.70 -2.26 -7.35
CA ILE A 108 -7.59 -0.80 -7.42
C ILE A 108 -7.27 -0.33 -8.84
N ASN A 109 -7.98 0.70 -9.30
CA ASN A 109 -7.75 1.23 -10.63
C ASN A 109 -6.51 2.16 -10.63
N PRO A 110 -5.49 1.90 -11.47
CA PRO A 110 -4.33 2.79 -11.58
C PRO A 110 -4.68 4.25 -11.86
N LEU A 111 -5.75 4.52 -12.61
CA LEU A 111 -6.22 5.89 -12.87
C LEU A 111 -6.73 6.59 -11.60
N ASP A 112 -7.30 5.84 -10.65
CA ASP A 112 -7.76 6.44 -9.40
C ASP A 112 -6.59 6.74 -8.47
N ILE A 113 -5.52 5.94 -8.51
CA ILE A 113 -4.25 6.27 -7.83
C ILE A 113 -3.68 7.57 -8.38
N ASN A 114 -3.67 7.76 -9.71
CA ASN A 114 -3.23 9.00 -10.34
C ASN A 114 -4.10 10.20 -9.95
N LYS A 115 -5.42 10.03 -9.91
CA LYS A 115 -6.34 11.10 -9.46
C LYS A 115 -6.05 11.52 -8.03
N LEU A 116 -5.80 10.54 -7.14
CA LEU A 116 -5.46 10.80 -5.74
C LEU A 116 -4.17 11.61 -5.61
N ASN A 117 -3.12 11.19 -6.34
CA ASN A 117 -1.84 11.90 -6.34
C ASN A 117 -1.97 13.32 -6.92
N ASN A 118 -2.70 13.50 -8.02
CA ASN A 118 -2.93 14.80 -8.62
C ASN A 118 -3.74 15.72 -7.68
N ALA A 119 -4.78 15.21 -7.04
CA ALA A 119 -5.59 15.98 -6.09
C ALA A 119 -4.74 16.51 -4.92
N PHE A 120 -3.77 15.75 -4.46
CA PHE A 120 -2.84 16.18 -3.43
C PHE A 120 -2.06 17.44 -3.84
N HIS A 121 -1.57 17.45 -5.09
CA HIS A 121 -0.84 18.60 -5.64
C HIS A 121 -1.76 19.79 -5.98
N ASP A 122 -2.91 19.52 -6.58
CA ASP A 122 -3.83 20.57 -7.07
C ASP A 122 -4.47 21.37 -5.92
N PHE A 123 -4.78 20.70 -4.80
CA PHE A 123 -5.48 21.33 -3.67
C PHE A 123 -4.53 21.81 -2.55
N ASN A 124 -3.22 21.57 -2.67
CA ASN A 124 -2.23 21.86 -1.64
C ASN A 124 -2.69 21.37 -0.24
N SER A 125 -3.21 20.15 -0.22
CA SER A 125 -3.81 19.53 0.95
C SER A 125 -2.75 18.76 1.74
N GLU A 126 -2.87 18.76 3.07
CA GLU A 126 -2.01 17.93 3.93
C GLU A 126 -2.43 16.45 3.93
N PHE A 127 -3.70 16.19 3.59
CA PHE A 127 -4.25 14.84 3.55
C PHE A 127 -5.33 14.74 2.47
N VAL A 128 -5.28 13.65 1.67
CA VAL A 128 -6.29 13.30 0.65
C VAL A 128 -6.61 11.82 0.77
N ASN A 129 -7.86 11.47 0.65
CA ASN A 129 -8.33 10.08 0.67
C ASN A 129 -9.23 9.78 -0.52
N LEU A 130 -9.11 8.57 -1.06
CA LEU A 130 -10.00 8.06 -2.08
C LEU A 130 -11.22 7.42 -1.41
N VAL A 131 -12.40 7.88 -1.80
CA VAL A 131 -13.68 7.36 -1.28
C VAL A 131 -14.61 6.99 -2.43
N TYR A 132 -15.44 5.99 -2.20
CA TYR A 132 -16.48 5.57 -3.13
C TYR A 132 -17.85 5.73 -2.48
N PRO A 133 -18.90 6.05 -3.26
CA PRO A 133 -20.26 5.97 -2.75
C PRO A 133 -20.59 4.52 -2.38
N ILE A 134 -21.33 4.34 -1.31
CA ILE A 134 -21.86 3.05 -0.89
C ILE A 134 -23.38 3.07 -0.98
N ASP A 135 -23.99 1.93 -1.25
CA ASP A 135 -25.43 1.79 -1.27
C ASP A 135 -26.03 1.77 0.15
N GLU A 136 -27.32 2.08 0.27
CA GLU A 136 -27.99 2.11 1.59
C GLU A 136 -27.92 0.76 2.31
N GLU A 137 -27.96 -0.35 1.58
CA GLU A 137 -27.84 -1.71 2.12
C GLU A 137 -26.46 -1.96 2.76
N ASP A 138 -25.40 -1.40 2.18
CA ASP A 138 -24.03 -1.52 2.70
C ASP A 138 -23.79 -0.66 3.94
N MET A 139 -24.64 0.34 4.21
CA MET A 139 -24.53 1.19 5.40
C MET A 139 -24.76 0.43 6.70
N GLU A 140 -25.53 -0.65 6.66
CA GLU A 140 -25.83 -1.50 7.82
C GLU A 140 -24.80 -2.64 7.99
N ASP A 141 -23.97 -2.93 6.97
CA ASP A 141 -22.95 -3.99 7.02
C ASP A 141 -21.74 -3.54 7.83
N GLU A 142 -21.44 -4.27 8.92
CA GLU A 142 -20.29 -4.01 9.80
C GLU A 142 -18.92 -4.29 9.11
N ASN A 143 -18.91 -5.02 7.99
CA ASN A 143 -17.70 -5.34 7.24
C ASN A 143 -17.35 -4.29 6.19
N VAL A 144 -18.25 -3.37 5.89
CA VAL A 144 -18.02 -2.26 4.95
C VAL A 144 -17.37 -1.10 5.71
N VAL A 145 -16.23 -0.63 5.20
CA VAL A 145 -15.53 0.54 5.75
C VAL A 145 -16.29 1.81 5.32
N LYS A 146 -16.62 2.65 6.29
CA LYS A 146 -17.39 3.88 6.11
C LYS A 146 -16.54 5.12 6.30
#